data_40224fc93d7ec5d0bfa583b519889339
#
_entry.id   40224fc93d7ec5d0bfa583b519889339
#
_cell.length_a   1.000
_cell.length_b   1.000
_cell.length_c   1.000
_cell.angle_alpha   90.00
_cell.angle_beta   90.00
_cell.angle_gamma   90.00
#
_symmetry.space_group_name_H-M   'P 1'
#
loop_
_entity.id
_entity.type
_entity.pdbx_description
1 polymer ?
#
loop_
_entity_poly.entity_id
_entity_poly.type
_entity_poly.pdbx_seq_one_letter_code
_entity_poly.pdbx_strand_id
1 'polypeptide(L)'
;MANSTEQHKLSDWLPTTRKEMDLRGWEQADVILFSADAYVDHPSFGAAVIGRLLEDEGFRVCIVPQPDWHGDFRDFKKLGRPRLFFSVAPGCMDSMVNKYTAARRLRSEDAYSPDGRHDMRPEYPTVVYTQILKQLYPDVPVVLGGIEASLRRVTHYD
;
A
#
# COMPACT_ATOMS: atom_id res chain seq x y z
N MET A 1 -7.83 -4.55 -39.10
CA MET A 1 -7.11 -4.06 -37.92
C MET A 1 -7.25 -5.14 -36.86
N ALA A 2 -6.19 -5.90 -36.63
CA ALA A 2 -6.21 -7.01 -35.69
C ALA A 2 -6.15 -6.44 -34.27
N ASN A 3 -7.21 -6.65 -33.49
CA ASN A 3 -7.20 -6.46 -32.05
C ASN A 3 -6.32 -7.56 -31.45
N SER A 4 -5.03 -7.33 -31.30
CA SER A 4 -4.19 -8.14 -30.44
C SER A 4 -4.56 -7.79 -28.99
N THR A 5 -5.48 -8.53 -28.39
CA THR A 5 -5.61 -8.60 -26.96
C THR A 5 -4.29 -9.16 -26.44
N GLU A 6 -3.36 -8.28 -26.06
CA GLU A 6 -2.19 -8.68 -25.29
C GLU A 6 -2.70 -9.34 -24.02
N GLN A 7 -2.53 -10.66 -23.93
CA GLN A 7 -2.79 -11.39 -22.70
C GLN A 7 -1.70 -11.01 -21.71
N HIS A 8 -2.02 -10.13 -20.79
CA HIS A 8 -1.14 -9.82 -19.67
C HIS A 8 -0.83 -11.08 -18.86
N LYS A 9 0.44 -11.32 -18.63
CA LYS A 9 0.89 -12.42 -17.76
C LYS A 9 0.81 -11.96 -16.31
N LEU A 10 0.58 -12.90 -15.40
CA LEU A 10 0.58 -12.61 -13.96
C LEU A 10 1.90 -11.97 -13.50
N SER A 11 3.01 -12.29 -14.18
CA SER A 11 4.33 -11.69 -13.97
C SER A 11 4.43 -10.21 -14.35
N ASP A 12 3.45 -9.68 -15.09
CA ASP A 12 3.45 -8.27 -15.51
C ASP A 12 2.98 -7.32 -14.38
N TRP A 13 2.49 -7.87 -13.27
CA TRP A 13 1.98 -7.13 -12.12
C TRP A 13 2.85 -7.36 -10.88
N LEU A 14 2.93 -6.38 -10.00
CA LEU A 14 3.58 -6.58 -8.70
C LEU A 14 2.80 -7.62 -7.88
N PRO A 15 3.48 -8.61 -7.27
CA PRO A 15 2.81 -9.62 -6.46
C PRO A 15 2.08 -9.02 -5.26
N THR A 16 0.85 -9.49 -5.01
CA THR A 16 0.02 -9.13 -3.87
C THR A 16 -0.22 -10.29 -2.92
N THR A 17 0.10 -11.51 -3.38
CA THR A 17 -0.12 -12.75 -2.65
C THR A 17 1.14 -13.62 -2.61
N ARG A 18 1.20 -14.52 -1.63
CA ARG A 18 2.29 -15.50 -1.54
C ARG A 18 2.35 -16.40 -2.79
N LYS A 19 1.20 -16.80 -3.32
CA LYS A 19 1.13 -17.60 -4.54
C LYS A 19 1.79 -16.93 -5.75
N GLU A 20 1.62 -15.61 -5.87
CA GLU A 20 2.24 -14.84 -6.95
C GLU A 20 3.75 -14.69 -6.77
N MET A 21 4.24 -14.64 -5.53
CA MET A 21 5.66 -14.73 -5.22
C MET A 21 6.24 -16.10 -5.62
N ASP A 22 5.54 -17.17 -5.25
CA ASP A 22 5.95 -18.55 -5.55
C ASP A 22 6.00 -18.79 -7.06
N LEU A 23 5.05 -18.27 -7.84
CA LEU A 23 5.06 -18.31 -9.30
C LEU A 23 6.26 -17.58 -9.93
N ARG A 24 6.83 -16.60 -9.23
CA ARG A 24 8.06 -15.91 -9.63
C ARG A 24 9.33 -16.58 -9.09
N GLY A 25 9.20 -17.67 -8.35
CA GLY A 25 10.32 -18.34 -7.68
C GLY A 25 10.90 -17.57 -6.51
N TRP A 26 10.12 -16.68 -5.89
CA TRP A 26 10.59 -15.86 -4.78
C TRP A 26 10.19 -16.44 -3.42
N GLU A 27 11.15 -16.89 -2.68
CA GLU A 27 10.95 -17.29 -1.27
C GLU A 27 10.71 -16.09 -0.36
N GLN A 28 11.36 -14.96 -0.68
CA GLN A 28 11.31 -13.73 0.11
C GLN A 28 11.36 -12.50 -0.80
N ALA A 29 10.55 -11.51 -0.51
CA ALA A 29 10.62 -10.20 -1.15
C ALA A 29 11.76 -9.36 -0.54
N ASP A 30 12.33 -8.47 -1.33
CA ASP A 30 13.29 -7.49 -0.84
C ASP A 30 12.58 -6.32 -0.17
N VAL A 31 11.50 -5.86 -0.79
CA VAL A 31 10.66 -4.76 -0.32
C VAL A 31 9.19 -5.17 -0.36
N ILE A 32 8.44 -4.83 0.68
CA ILE A 32 6.98 -4.98 0.71
C ILE A 32 6.37 -3.59 0.92
N LEU A 33 5.59 -3.15 -0.06
CA LEU A 33 4.89 -1.87 -0.06
C LEU A 33 3.49 -2.03 0.53
N PHE A 34 3.16 -1.29 1.56
CA PHE A 34 1.81 -1.17 2.10
C PHE A 34 1.20 0.13 1.60
N SER A 35 0.08 0.03 0.89
CA SER A 35 -0.69 1.18 0.40
C SER A 35 -2.04 1.26 1.11
N ALA A 36 -2.43 2.46 1.55
CA ALA A 36 -3.77 2.64 2.08
C ALA A 36 -4.84 2.71 1.00
N ASP A 37 -4.47 2.96 -0.25
CA ASP A 37 -5.37 2.81 -1.40
C ASP A 37 -5.44 1.35 -1.83
N ALA A 38 -6.63 0.89 -2.21
CA ALA A 38 -6.81 -0.40 -2.86
C ALA A 38 -6.37 -0.34 -4.33
N TYR A 39 -6.08 -1.50 -4.92
CA TYR A 39 -5.94 -1.65 -6.35
C TYR A 39 -7.34 -1.71 -6.99
N VAL A 40 -7.95 -0.54 -7.14
CA VAL A 40 -9.22 -0.37 -7.85
C VAL A 40 -8.95 0.41 -9.14
N ASP A 41 -9.92 0.45 -10.03
CA ASP A 41 -9.85 1.23 -11.28
C ASP A 41 -9.93 2.74 -10.97
N HIS A 42 -8.83 3.26 -10.45
CA HIS A 42 -8.68 4.65 -10.05
C HIS A 42 -7.23 5.11 -10.30
N PRO A 43 -6.98 6.38 -10.67
CA PRO A 43 -5.65 6.92 -10.96
C PRO A 43 -4.77 7.13 -9.71
N SER A 44 -4.72 6.18 -8.81
CA SER A 44 -3.82 6.16 -7.66
C SER A 44 -2.56 5.36 -8.00
N PHE A 45 -1.58 6.01 -8.62
CA PHE A 45 -0.41 5.32 -9.17
C PHE A 45 0.83 5.31 -8.26
N GLY A 46 0.81 6.04 -7.15
CA GLY A 46 2.02 6.27 -6.34
C GLY A 46 2.74 4.99 -5.93
N ALA A 47 2.03 4.04 -5.33
CA ALA A 47 2.61 2.77 -4.89
C ALA A 47 3.07 1.91 -6.08
N ALA A 48 2.31 1.90 -7.18
CA ALA A 48 2.68 1.17 -8.39
C ALA A 48 3.94 1.74 -9.04
N VAL A 49 4.06 3.07 -9.13
CA VAL A 49 5.26 3.73 -9.69
C VAL A 49 6.50 3.42 -8.86
N ILE A 50 6.41 3.55 -7.53
CA ILE A 50 7.54 3.23 -6.63
C ILE A 50 7.91 1.75 -6.74
N GLY A 51 6.92 0.86 -6.74
CA GLY A 51 7.15 -0.57 -6.89
C GLY A 51 7.85 -0.92 -8.20
N ARG A 52 7.44 -0.32 -9.31
CA ARG A 52 8.07 -0.53 -10.61
C ARG A 52 9.47 0.04 -10.71
N LEU A 53 9.73 1.22 -10.14
CA LEU A 53 11.07 1.78 -10.08
C LEU A 53 12.02 0.87 -9.29
N LEU A 54 11.59 0.35 -8.15
CA LEU A 54 12.38 -0.59 -7.37
C LEU A 54 12.59 -1.93 -8.10
N GLU A 55 11.58 -2.41 -8.84
CA GLU A 55 11.69 -3.62 -9.64
C GLU A 55 12.68 -3.44 -10.81
N ASP A 56 12.69 -2.27 -11.44
CA ASP A 56 13.65 -1.91 -12.50
C ASP A 56 15.10 -1.86 -11.99
N GLU A 57 15.30 -1.48 -10.74
CA GLU A 57 16.58 -1.53 -10.03
C GLU A 57 16.94 -2.96 -9.55
N GLY A 58 16.16 -3.97 -9.91
CA GLY A 58 16.43 -5.39 -9.64
C GLY A 58 15.95 -5.90 -8.29
N PHE A 59 15.14 -5.15 -7.55
CA PHE A 59 14.57 -5.62 -6.28
C PHE A 59 13.30 -6.46 -6.50
N ARG A 60 13.11 -7.46 -5.65
CA ARG A 60 11.89 -8.26 -5.57
C ARG A 60 10.86 -7.50 -4.74
N VAL A 61 9.91 -6.88 -5.41
CA VAL A 61 8.93 -5.99 -4.78
C VAL A 61 7.55 -6.61 -4.76
N CYS A 62 6.92 -6.59 -3.60
CA CYS A 62 5.52 -6.97 -3.42
C CYS A 62 4.72 -5.78 -2.92
N ILE A 63 3.41 -5.80 -3.16
CA ILE A 63 2.51 -4.76 -2.68
C ILE A 63 1.34 -5.36 -1.90
N VAL A 64 0.97 -4.72 -0.80
CA VAL A 64 -0.22 -5.02 0.00
C VAL A 64 -1.14 -3.80 -0.08
N PRO A 65 -2.10 -3.80 -1.00
CA PRO A 65 -3.06 -2.71 -1.12
C PRO A 65 -4.10 -2.82 -0.02
N GLN A 66 -4.42 -1.71 0.60
CA GLN A 66 -5.46 -1.53 1.63
C GLN A 66 -5.59 -2.73 2.59
N PRO A 67 -4.55 -3.00 3.42
CA PRO A 67 -4.57 -4.12 4.35
C PRO A 67 -5.66 -3.95 5.40
N ASP A 68 -6.30 -5.05 5.79
CA ASP A 68 -7.17 -5.04 6.96
C ASP A 68 -6.34 -4.84 8.23
N TRP A 69 -6.55 -3.70 8.85
CA TRP A 69 -5.83 -3.25 10.05
C TRP A 69 -6.52 -3.66 11.36
N HIS A 70 -7.64 -4.39 11.25
CA HIS A 70 -8.35 -4.93 12.40
C HIS A 70 -7.93 -6.38 12.71
N GLY A 71 -8.26 -6.83 13.90
CA GLY A 71 -8.14 -8.23 14.27
C GLY A 71 -6.72 -8.76 14.34
N ASP A 72 -6.44 -9.85 13.64
CA ASP A 72 -5.19 -10.61 13.74
C ASP A 72 -4.04 -10.11 12.85
N PHE A 73 -4.24 -9.01 12.12
CA PHE A 73 -3.27 -8.42 11.18
C PHE A 73 -2.81 -9.40 10.10
N ARG A 74 -3.72 -10.22 9.58
CA ARG A 74 -3.42 -11.27 8.60
C ARG A 74 -2.76 -10.70 7.34
N ASP A 75 -3.26 -9.56 6.84
CA ASP A 75 -2.72 -8.92 5.64
C ASP A 75 -1.29 -8.40 5.82
N PHE A 76 -0.94 -8.00 7.05
CA PHE A 76 0.43 -7.57 7.37
C PHE A 76 1.41 -8.74 7.48
N LYS A 77 0.92 -9.96 7.65
CA LYS A 77 1.72 -11.18 7.79
C LYS A 77 1.77 -12.02 6.52
N LYS A 78 0.83 -11.86 5.58
CA LYS A 78 0.62 -12.79 4.45
C LYS A 78 1.82 -12.95 3.52
N LEU A 79 2.66 -11.93 3.36
CA LEU A 79 3.86 -11.95 2.52
C LEU A 79 5.15 -12.23 3.32
N GLY A 80 5.04 -12.29 4.65
CA GLY A 80 6.17 -12.54 5.53
C GLY A 80 7.06 -11.30 5.73
N ARG A 81 8.32 -11.56 6.10
CA ARG A 81 9.32 -10.55 6.37
C ARG A 81 10.08 -10.18 5.07
N PRO A 82 10.27 -8.90 4.73
CA PRO A 82 11.13 -8.51 3.63
C PRO A 82 12.61 -8.65 4.00
N ARG A 83 13.46 -8.75 3.00
CA ARG A 83 14.92 -8.78 3.19
C ARG A 83 15.48 -7.42 3.62
N LEU A 84 14.93 -6.32 3.08
CA LEU A 84 15.44 -4.97 3.29
C LEU A 84 14.53 -4.13 4.21
N PHE A 85 13.33 -3.80 3.75
CA PHE A 85 12.44 -2.91 4.50
C PHE A 85 10.97 -3.06 4.08
N PHE A 86 10.10 -2.60 4.96
CA PHE A 86 8.71 -2.29 4.62
C PHE A 86 8.61 -0.83 4.15
N SER A 87 7.79 -0.58 3.13
CA SER A 87 7.41 0.78 2.76
C SER A 87 5.93 1.00 3.06
N VAL A 88 5.58 2.17 3.56
CA VAL A 88 4.20 2.57 3.85
C VAL A 88 3.86 3.84 3.11
N ALA A 89 2.80 3.78 2.31
CA ALA A 89 2.21 4.92 1.60
C ALA A 89 0.74 5.10 2.04
N PRO A 90 0.34 6.32 2.41
CA PRO A 90 -1.03 6.60 2.88
C PRO A 90 -2.08 6.59 1.76
N GLY A 91 -1.63 6.47 0.52
CA GLY A 91 -2.45 6.62 -0.67
C GLY A 91 -2.21 7.95 -1.39
N CYS A 92 -3.07 8.29 -2.36
CA CYS A 92 -2.87 9.46 -3.22
C CYS A 92 -3.24 10.78 -2.54
N MET A 93 -3.97 10.75 -1.43
CA MET A 93 -4.31 11.95 -0.65
C MET A 93 -4.18 11.71 0.86
N ASP A 94 -4.15 12.81 1.60
CA ASP A 94 -4.15 12.75 3.07
C ASP A 94 -5.41 12.05 3.59
N SER A 95 -5.24 11.16 4.57
CA SER A 95 -6.31 10.31 5.10
C SER A 95 -7.45 11.13 5.71
N MET A 96 -7.14 12.23 6.37
CA MET A 96 -8.16 13.09 6.99
C MET A 96 -8.96 13.84 5.93
N VAL A 97 -8.31 14.31 4.87
CA VAL A 97 -8.98 14.94 3.72
C VAL A 97 -9.85 13.94 2.98
N ASN A 98 -9.39 12.70 2.87
CA ASN A 98 -10.17 11.64 2.25
C ASN A 98 -11.39 11.22 3.09
N LYS A 99 -11.22 11.12 4.42
CA LYS A 99 -12.24 10.61 5.33
C LYS A 99 -13.29 11.66 5.70
N TYR A 100 -12.92 12.93 5.78
CA TYR A 100 -13.78 14.00 6.27
C TYR A 100 -14.03 15.08 5.21
N THR A 101 -15.21 15.71 5.29
CA THR A 101 -15.51 16.95 4.56
C THR A 101 -14.87 18.16 5.27
N ALA A 102 -14.86 19.32 4.62
CA ALA A 102 -14.41 20.57 5.23
C ALA A 102 -15.20 20.93 6.52
N ALA A 103 -16.46 20.51 6.61
CA ALA A 103 -17.28 20.66 7.81
C ALA A 103 -17.07 19.52 8.84
N ARG A 104 -15.99 18.76 8.73
CA ARG A 104 -15.63 17.65 9.62
C ARG A 104 -16.69 16.52 9.72
N ARG A 105 -17.50 16.35 8.68
CA ARG A 105 -18.44 15.23 8.59
C ARG A 105 -17.78 14.08 7.86
N LEU A 106 -18.03 12.85 8.29
CA LEU A 106 -17.59 11.64 7.58
C LEU A 106 -18.17 11.66 6.16
N ARG A 107 -17.32 11.32 5.18
CA ARG A 107 -17.76 11.08 3.81
C ARG A 107 -18.46 9.72 3.75
N SER A 108 -19.46 9.62 2.90
CA SER A 108 -20.20 8.37 2.67
C SER A 108 -19.47 7.42 1.73
N GLU A 109 -18.50 7.91 0.96
CA GLU A 109 -17.82 7.16 -0.07
C GLU A 109 -16.31 7.45 -0.04
N ASP A 110 -15.52 6.44 -0.42
CA ASP A 110 -14.08 6.53 -0.64
C ASP A 110 -13.74 5.95 -2.02
N ALA A 111 -13.41 6.83 -2.97
CA ALA A 111 -13.07 6.44 -4.34
C ALA A 111 -11.81 5.54 -4.44
N TYR A 112 -11.01 5.46 -3.39
CA TYR A 112 -9.77 4.65 -3.32
C TYR A 112 -9.97 3.30 -2.64
N SER A 113 -11.21 2.97 -2.31
CA SER A 113 -11.59 1.70 -1.68
C SER A 113 -12.50 0.88 -2.60
N PRO A 114 -12.51 -0.46 -2.50
CA PRO A 114 -13.39 -1.30 -3.29
C PRO A 114 -14.86 -0.90 -3.10
N ASP A 115 -15.62 -0.84 -4.18
CA ASP A 115 -17.04 -0.46 -4.20
C ASP A 115 -17.33 0.92 -3.59
N GLY A 116 -16.34 1.80 -3.52
CA GLY A 116 -16.48 3.11 -2.90
C GLY A 116 -16.70 3.07 -1.38
N ARG A 117 -16.42 1.96 -0.72
CA ARG A 117 -16.68 1.79 0.72
C ARG A 117 -15.85 2.76 1.54
N HIS A 118 -16.52 3.56 2.36
CA HIS A 118 -15.85 4.41 3.34
C HIS A 118 -15.34 3.58 4.54
N ASP A 119 -14.44 4.18 5.30
CA ASP A 119 -13.91 3.64 6.56
C ASP A 119 -13.08 2.35 6.45
N MET A 120 -12.64 2.00 5.22
CA MET A 120 -11.74 0.87 5.00
C MET A 120 -10.30 1.18 5.42
N ARG A 121 -9.94 2.45 5.49
CA ARG A 121 -8.63 2.92 5.92
C ARG A 121 -8.69 3.47 7.33
N PRO A 122 -7.65 3.27 8.17
CA PRO A 122 -7.57 3.95 9.47
C PRO A 122 -7.40 5.45 9.27
N GLU A 123 -7.70 6.21 10.29
CA GLU A 123 -7.16 7.56 10.39
C GLU A 123 -5.64 7.46 10.55
N TYR A 124 -4.90 8.30 9.83
CA TYR A 124 -3.44 8.27 9.82
C TYR A 124 -2.85 6.89 9.48
N PRO A 125 -3.13 6.31 8.31
CA PRO A 125 -2.62 4.99 7.94
C PRO A 125 -1.10 4.91 8.01
N THR A 126 -0.39 6.01 7.77
CA THR A 126 1.07 6.10 7.95
C THR A 126 1.49 5.70 9.37
N VAL A 127 0.77 6.18 10.38
CA VAL A 127 1.06 5.87 11.79
C VAL A 127 0.60 4.46 12.13
N VAL A 128 -0.66 4.14 11.83
CA VAL A 128 -1.27 2.85 12.21
C VAL A 128 -0.55 1.67 11.57
N TYR A 129 -0.29 1.73 10.26
CA TYR A 129 0.41 0.64 9.57
C TYR A 129 1.85 0.48 10.07
N THR A 130 2.54 1.59 10.32
CA THR A 130 3.90 1.55 10.90
C THR A 130 3.90 0.91 12.28
N GLN A 131 2.96 1.26 13.14
CA GLN A 131 2.86 0.67 14.47
C GLN A 131 2.62 -0.84 14.41
N ILE A 132 1.70 -1.29 13.54
CA ILE A 132 1.43 -2.72 13.32
C ILE A 132 2.69 -3.43 12.82
N LEU A 133 3.36 -2.87 11.80
CA LEU A 133 4.58 -3.47 11.26
C LEU A 133 5.70 -3.52 12.28
N LYS A 134 5.88 -2.49 13.08
CA LYS A 134 6.90 -2.48 14.15
C LYS A 134 6.55 -3.40 15.31
N GLN A 135 5.27 -3.65 15.58
CA GLN A 135 4.83 -4.65 16.54
C GLN A 135 5.14 -6.08 16.06
N LEU A 136 4.87 -6.36 14.77
CA LEU A 136 5.08 -7.69 14.18
C LEU A 136 6.55 -7.97 13.84
N TYR A 137 7.28 -6.94 13.42
CA TYR A 137 8.66 -7.04 12.93
C TYR A 137 9.51 -5.88 13.48
N PRO A 138 9.84 -5.89 14.78
CA PRO A 138 10.45 -4.73 15.46
C PRO A 138 11.82 -4.33 14.89
N ASP A 139 12.56 -5.27 14.34
CA ASP A 139 13.91 -5.11 13.82
C ASP A 139 13.94 -4.75 12.33
N VAL A 140 12.80 -4.82 11.60
CA VAL A 140 12.75 -4.47 10.17
C VAL A 140 12.56 -2.95 10.02
N PRO A 141 13.38 -2.28 9.19
CA PRO A 141 13.16 -0.87 8.88
C PRO A 141 11.81 -0.63 8.20
N VAL A 142 11.21 0.53 8.47
CA VAL A 142 10.00 1.00 7.79
C VAL A 142 10.30 2.35 7.15
N VAL A 143 10.12 2.44 5.84
CA VAL A 143 10.27 3.66 5.05
C VAL A 143 8.90 4.26 4.79
N LEU A 144 8.70 5.49 5.21
CA LEU A 144 7.44 6.22 5.03
C LEU A 144 7.54 7.16 3.84
N GLY A 145 6.48 7.21 3.03
CA GLY A 145 6.41 8.11 1.89
C GLY A 145 4.99 8.61 1.62
N GLY A 146 4.86 9.39 0.55
CA GLY A 146 3.59 9.91 0.10
C GLY A 146 3.19 11.24 0.76
N ILE A 147 2.01 11.74 0.35
CA ILE A 147 1.55 13.09 0.69
C ILE A 147 1.31 13.26 2.20
N GLU A 148 0.71 12.29 2.86
CA GLU A 148 0.42 12.37 4.29
C GLU A 148 1.70 12.47 5.13
N ALA A 149 2.71 11.64 4.84
CA ALA A 149 3.98 11.69 5.54
C ALA A 149 4.67 13.06 5.34
N SER A 150 4.59 13.62 4.13
CA SER A 150 5.13 14.94 3.81
C SER A 150 4.41 16.05 4.56
N LEU A 151 3.07 16.04 4.55
CA LEU A 151 2.25 17.02 5.25
C LEU A 151 2.47 16.97 6.76
N ARG A 152 2.46 15.78 7.37
CA ARG A 152 2.69 15.62 8.82
C ARG A 152 4.06 16.11 9.26
N ARG A 153 5.06 16.00 8.39
CA ARG A 153 6.39 16.51 8.67
C ARG A 153 6.44 18.04 8.67
N VAL A 154 5.67 18.69 7.80
CA VAL A 154 5.68 20.15 7.62
C VAL A 154 4.77 20.86 8.64
N THR A 155 3.62 20.25 8.98
CA THR A 155 2.61 20.85 9.86
C THR A 155 2.84 20.59 11.35
N HIS A 156 4.01 20.12 11.72
CA HIS A 156 4.33 19.75 13.10
C HIS A 156 4.29 20.94 14.08
N TYR A 157 4.31 22.16 13.60
CA TYR A 157 4.41 23.39 14.39
C TYR A 157 3.16 24.29 14.36
N ASP A 158 2.04 23.79 13.86
CA ASP A 158 0.78 24.53 13.82
C ASP A 158 -0.01 24.40 15.12
#